data_b31fca3387941abef7e41e7fcfa55c22
#
_entry.id   b31fca3387941abef7e41e7fcfa55c22
#
_cell.length_a   1.000
_cell.length_b   1.000
_cell.length_c   1.000
_cell.angle_alpha   90.00
_cell.angle_beta   90.00
_cell.angle_gamma   90.00
#
_symmetry.space_group_name_H-M   'P 1'
#
loop_
_entity.id
_entity.type
_entity.pdbx_description
1 polymer ?
#
loop_
_entity_poly.entity_id
_entity_poly.type
_entity_poly.pdbx_seq_one_letter_code
_entity_poly.pdbx_strand_id
1 'polypeptide(L)'
;MKLKIGLLLLFLSFMTCGAQTLTVASYNLRNANPKDEAQGDGWKQRYPVIADLIHFHDFDIFGAQEVLHDQLTDMLAALPDYDYIGVGRDDGKEKGEYSPIFYKRERFKLLDSGHFWLAEDSTKPVKGWDAAYVRICTWGRFMDKESHKRFWFFTLHTDHKGEQSQIESCRLVLDRIKKMCHGERAVLTGDFNVGETSTCHSIICESGILSDAYDSSPIRLTTTGTENWFDPDIKTFRRIDHIFITPGFTPLRYGILTDTYRVPTDVSGKYRAHTPSDHFPVVVELAY
;
A
#
# COMPACT_ATOMS: atom_id res chain seq x y z
N MET A 1 28.55 57.28 37.63
CA MET A 1 27.31 56.79 37.06
C MET A 1 27.64 55.74 35.97
N LYS A 2 27.57 54.44 36.28
CA LYS A 2 27.98 53.34 35.38
C LYS A 2 26.77 52.83 34.66
N LEU A 3 26.68 53.07 33.34
CA LEU A 3 25.61 52.60 32.49
C LEU A 3 25.85 51.10 32.19
N LYS A 4 24.92 50.22 32.66
CA LYS A 4 24.90 48.81 32.31
C LYS A 4 24.14 48.63 31.02
N ILE A 5 24.81 48.37 29.92
CA ILE A 5 24.21 47.97 28.65
C ILE A 5 23.89 46.46 28.76
N GLY A 6 22.60 46.13 28.91
CA GLY A 6 22.09 44.79 28.83
C GLY A 6 21.99 44.31 27.38
N LEU A 7 22.80 43.36 27.01
CA LEU A 7 22.79 42.70 25.68
C LEU A 7 21.59 41.70 25.68
N LEU A 8 20.51 42.06 25.00
CA LEU A 8 19.35 41.18 24.77
C LEU A 8 19.67 40.25 23.59
N LEU A 9 20.11 39.03 23.89
CA LEU A 9 20.26 37.97 22.89
C LEU A 9 18.89 37.46 22.44
N LEU A 10 18.44 37.92 21.26
CA LEU A 10 17.29 37.36 20.58
C LEU A 10 17.67 35.99 19.99
N PHE A 11 17.24 34.90 20.63
CA PHE A 11 17.28 33.57 20.01
C PHE A 11 16.21 33.51 18.92
N LEU A 12 16.57 33.78 17.67
CA LEU A 12 15.80 33.37 16.52
C LEU A 12 15.95 31.85 16.37
N SER A 13 14.98 31.09 16.88
CA SER A 13 14.83 29.70 16.49
C SER A 13 14.35 29.68 15.03
N PHE A 14 15.30 29.43 14.12
CA PHE A 14 14.94 29.00 12.77
C PHE A 14 14.23 27.65 12.89
N MET A 15 12.90 27.65 12.92
CA MET A 15 12.14 26.48 12.57
C MET A 15 12.43 26.20 11.10
N THR A 16 13.34 25.29 10.82
CA THR A 16 13.45 24.68 9.50
C THR A 16 12.14 23.91 9.31
N CYS A 17 11.21 24.51 8.59
CA CYS A 17 10.03 23.80 8.11
C CYS A 17 10.52 22.82 7.06
N GLY A 18 11.08 21.68 7.51
CA GLY A 18 11.36 20.55 6.65
C GLY A 18 10.04 20.14 5.99
N ALA A 19 10.03 19.91 4.70
CA ALA A 19 8.86 19.33 4.04
C ALA A 19 8.52 18.02 4.78
N GLN A 20 7.27 17.92 5.27
CA GLN A 20 6.83 16.73 5.95
C GLN A 20 6.75 15.59 4.95
N THR A 21 7.31 14.46 5.31
CA THR A 21 7.32 13.25 4.47
C THR A 21 6.28 12.25 4.91
N LEU A 22 5.82 11.45 3.97
CA LEU A 22 4.84 10.39 4.13
C LEU A 22 5.39 9.12 3.49
N THR A 23 5.61 8.07 4.27
CA THR A 23 6.00 6.75 3.77
C THR A 23 4.75 5.95 3.44
N VAL A 24 4.50 5.77 2.15
CA VAL A 24 3.36 5.02 1.59
C VAL A 24 3.83 3.69 1.04
N ALA A 25 3.06 2.63 1.27
CA ALA A 25 3.34 1.33 0.67
C ALA A 25 2.10 0.64 0.09
N SER A 26 2.33 -0.31 -0.81
CA SER A 26 1.38 -1.35 -1.23
C SER A 26 2.01 -2.70 -0.99
N TYR A 27 1.29 -3.63 -0.36
CA TYR A 27 1.82 -4.93 -0.02
C TYR A 27 0.74 -6.02 -0.11
N ASN A 28 0.81 -6.87 -1.13
CA ASN A 28 0.05 -8.11 -1.14
C ASN A 28 0.64 -9.06 -0.10
N LEU A 29 -0.13 -9.37 0.97
CA LEU A 29 0.33 -10.18 2.10
C LEU A 29 0.20 -11.69 1.85
N ARG A 30 -0.35 -12.07 0.72
CA ARG A 30 -0.74 -13.44 0.39
C ARG A 30 -1.70 -14.05 1.39
N ASN A 31 -2.83 -14.54 0.95
CA ASN A 31 -3.82 -15.17 1.83
C ASN A 31 -3.27 -16.44 2.51
N ALA A 32 -3.77 -16.72 3.70
CA ALA A 32 -3.48 -17.95 4.40
C ALA A 32 -4.20 -19.11 3.71
N ASN A 33 -3.45 -20.06 3.16
CA ASN A 33 -4.02 -21.21 2.51
C ASN A 33 -3.20 -22.50 2.78
N PRO A 34 -3.86 -23.67 2.75
CA PRO A 34 -3.20 -24.93 3.09
C PRO A 34 -2.06 -25.34 2.14
N LYS A 35 -2.09 -24.86 0.89
CA LYS A 35 -1.06 -25.18 -0.09
C LYS A 35 0.27 -24.53 0.30
N ASP A 36 0.24 -23.26 0.62
CA ASP A 36 1.44 -22.51 1.02
C ASP A 36 1.97 -23.05 2.36
N GLU A 37 1.07 -23.40 3.29
CA GLU A 37 1.46 -24.03 4.56
C GLU A 37 2.20 -25.36 4.34
N ALA A 38 1.71 -26.20 3.45
CA ALA A 38 2.35 -27.49 3.12
C ALA A 38 3.74 -27.31 2.46
N GLN A 39 4.01 -26.14 1.87
CA GLN A 39 5.29 -25.79 1.25
C GLN A 39 6.27 -25.08 2.22
N GLY A 40 5.83 -24.79 3.44
CA GLY A 40 6.64 -24.10 4.46
C GLY A 40 6.55 -22.57 4.41
N ASP A 41 5.59 -22.05 3.63
CA ASP A 41 5.30 -20.62 3.48
C ASP A 41 3.99 -20.24 4.19
N GLY A 42 3.68 -20.93 5.31
CA GLY A 42 2.46 -20.73 6.08
C GLY A 42 2.37 -19.36 6.71
N TRP A 43 1.14 -18.84 6.84
CA TRP A 43 0.88 -17.52 7.38
C TRP A 43 1.51 -17.28 8.75
N LYS A 44 1.43 -18.25 9.67
CA LYS A 44 1.96 -18.12 11.04
C LYS A 44 3.49 -17.97 11.10
N GLN A 45 4.20 -18.41 10.06
CA GLN A 45 5.64 -18.20 9.92
C GLN A 45 5.96 -16.83 9.32
N ARG A 46 5.10 -16.34 8.43
CA ARG A 46 5.33 -15.13 7.63
C ARG A 46 4.93 -13.84 8.32
N TYR A 47 3.77 -13.82 9.02
CA TYR A 47 3.21 -12.57 9.52
C TYR A 47 4.12 -11.83 10.54
N PRO A 48 4.90 -12.49 11.42
CA PRO A 48 5.79 -11.75 12.30
C PRO A 48 6.88 -11.00 11.51
N VAL A 49 7.41 -11.66 10.46
CA VAL A 49 8.42 -11.04 9.59
C VAL A 49 7.82 -9.89 8.77
N ILE A 50 6.58 -10.04 8.31
CA ILE A 50 5.84 -8.97 7.63
C ILE A 50 5.69 -7.76 8.57
N ALA A 51 5.30 -7.99 9.83
CA ALA A 51 5.17 -6.93 10.81
C ALA A 51 6.51 -6.24 11.11
N ASP A 52 7.59 -7.01 11.29
CA ASP A 52 8.94 -6.48 11.49
C ASP A 52 9.40 -5.62 10.30
N LEU A 53 9.13 -6.07 9.07
CA LEU A 53 9.43 -5.33 7.84
C LEU A 53 8.67 -3.98 7.81
N ILE A 54 7.37 -4.00 8.11
CA ILE A 54 6.55 -2.79 8.15
C ILE A 54 7.08 -1.80 9.18
N HIS A 55 7.44 -2.28 10.37
CA HIS A 55 8.04 -1.44 11.42
C HIS A 55 9.41 -0.92 11.03
N PHE A 56 10.28 -1.77 10.49
CA PHE A 56 11.65 -1.39 10.12
C PHE A 56 11.70 -0.32 9.02
N HIS A 57 10.85 -0.47 8.00
CA HIS A 57 10.73 0.52 6.92
C HIS A 57 9.79 1.68 7.26
N ASP A 58 9.22 1.67 8.45
CA ASP A 58 8.44 2.74 9.04
C ASP A 58 7.27 3.22 8.16
N PHE A 59 6.45 2.28 7.66
CA PHE A 59 5.30 2.62 6.83
C PHE A 59 4.32 3.49 7.61
N ASP A 60 3.97 4.65 7.11
CA ASP A 60 2.99 5.51 7.76
C ASP A 60 1.56 5.08 7.47
N ILE A 61 1.32 4.72 6.22
CA ILE A 61 0.03 4.23 5.71
C ILE A 61 0.29 3.30 4.53
N PHE A 62 -0.40 2.17 4.50
CA PHE A 62 -0.25 1.22 3.39
C PHE A 62 -1.55 0.51 3.05
N GLY A 63 -1.70 0.20 1.76
CA GLY A 63 -2.73 -0.71 1.26
C GLY A 63 -2.20 -2.14 1.28
N ALA A 64 -2.98 -3.06 1.81
CA ALA A 64 -2.66 -4.48 1.73
C ALA A 64 -3.66 -5.22 0.82
N GLN A 65 -3.28 -6.39 0.30
CA GLN A 65 -4.14 -7.22 -0.54
C GLN A 65 -4.12 -8.67 -0.04
N GLU A 66 -5.14 -9.44 -0.42
CA GLU A 66 -5.34 -10.86 -0.07
C GLU A 66 -5.51 -11.15 1.43
N VAL A 67 -5.84 -10.16 2.24
CA VAL A 67 -5.91 -10.33 3.70
C VAL A 67 -7.23 -10.99 4.09
N LEU A 68 -7.17 -12.15 4.74
CA LEU A 68 -8.33 -12.78 5.37
C LEU A 68 -8.60 -12.18 6.75
N HIS A 69 -9.82 -12.37 7.27
CA HIS A 69 -10.21 -11.81 8.58
C HIS A 69 -9.26 -12.23 9.72
N ASP A 70 -8.87 -13.50 9.78
CA ASP A 70 -7.94 -13.98 10.81
C ASP A 70 -6.53 -13.39 10.65
N GLN A 71 -6.08 -13.20 9.38
CA GLN A 71 -4.81 -12.52 9.11
C GLN A 71 -4.85 -11.05 9.54
N LEU A 72 -5.97 -10.37 9.33
CA LEU A 72 -6.18 -9.01 9.79
C LEU A 72 -6.03 -8.90 11.31
N THR A 73 -6.62 -9.85 12.06
CA THR A 73 -6.51 -9.92 13.52
C THR A 73 -5.07 -10.14 13.97
N ASP A 74 -4.33 -11.06 13.34
CA ASP A 74 -2.93 -11.30 13.62
C ASP A 74 -2.07 -10.04 13.35
N MET A 75 -2.31 -9.36 12.22
CA MET A 75 -1.58 -8.14 11.87
C MET A 75 -1.85 -7.01 12.85
N LEU A 76 -3.08 -6.79 13.31
CA LEU A 76 -3.39 -5.78 14.32
C LEU A 76 -2.71 -6.07 15.66
N ALA A 77 -2.63 -7.34 16.04
CA ALA A 77 -1.91 -7.74 17.25
C ALA A 77 -0.39 -7.50 17.13
N ALA A 78 0.18 -7.71 15.94
CA ALA A 78 1.60 -7.51 15.67
C ALA A 78 1.97 -6.04 15.38
N LEU A 79 1.00 -5.20 14.98
CA LEU A 79 1.16 -3.78 14.65
C LEU A 79 0.34 -2.90 15.61
N PRO A 80 0.69 -2.83 16.92
CA PRO A 80 -0.14 -2.16 17.93
C PRO A 80 -0.31 -0.66 17.71
N ASP A 81 0.56 -0.02 16.92
CA ASP A 81 0.49 1.42 16.60
C ASP A 81 -0.41 1.72 15.41
N TYR A 82 -0.88 0.68 14.72
CA TYR A 82 -1.74 0.83 13.55
C TYR A 82 -3.20 0.59 13.87
N ASP A 83 -4.03 1.19 13.04
CA ASP A 83 -5.44 0.87 12.89
C ASP A 83 -5.70 0.56 11.42
N TYR A 84 -6.90 0.08 11.08
CA TYR A 84 -7.24 -0.24 9.69
C TYR A 84 -8.65 0.18 9.33
N ILE A 85 -8.90 0.25 8.02
CA ILE A 85 -10.24 0.30 7.41
C ILE A 85 -10.32 -0.72 6.29
N GLY A 86 -11.50 -1.24 6.04
CA GLY A 86 -11.79 -2.22 5.00
C GLY A 86 -12.73 -3.30 5.46
N VAL A 87 -13.28 -4.03 4.50
CA VAL A 87 -14.23 -5.13 4.72
C VAL A 87 -13.92 -6.29 3.77
N GLY A 88 -14.41 -7.48 4.09
CA GLY A 88 -14.32 -8.66 3.22
C GLY A 88 -15.13 -8.48 1.93
N ARG A 89 -14.52 -8.82 0.80
CA ARG A 89 -15.09 -8.57 -0.54
C ARG A 89 -16.36 -9.36 -0.84
N ASP A 90 -16.57 -10.50 -0.18
CA ASP A 90 -17.67 -11.41 -0.53
C ASP A 90 -19.01 -11.04 0.11
N ASP A 91 -19.03 -10.26 1.19
CA ASP A 91 -20.24 -9.86 1.88
C ASP A 91 -20.27 -8.40 2.39
N GLY A 92 -19.17 -7.67 2.18
CA GLY A 92 -19.01 -6.32 2.74
C GLY A 92 -18.89 -6.30 4.25
N LYS A 93 -18.49 -7.41 4.88
CA LYS A 93 -18.27 -7.56 6.32
C LYS A 93 -16.96 -8.32 6.58
N GLU A 94 -17.03 -9.64 6.80
CA GLU A 94 -15.88 -10.44 7.21
C GLU A 94 -15.48 -11.52 6.21
N LYS A 95 -16.32 -11.82 5.19
CA LYS A 95 -16.08 -12.92 4.26
C LYS A 95 -15.24 -12.50 3.06
N GLY A 96 -14.36 -13.42 2.66
CA GLY A 96 -13.47 -13.24 1.53
C GLY A 96 -12.23 -12.41 1.89
N GLU A 97 -11.44 -12.13 0.89
CA GLU A 97 -10.24 -11.32 1.05
C GLU A 97 -10.60 -9.85 1.19
N TYR A 98 -9.88 -9.16 2.06
CA TYR A 98 -9.91 -7.72 2.20
C TYR A 98 -8.86 -7.08 1.28
N SER A 99 -9.10 -5.83 0.94
CA SER A 99 -8.07 -4.88 0.52
C SER A 99 -8.04 -3.76 1.57
N PRO A 100 -7.44 -3.99 2.75
CA PRO A 100 -7.48 -3.04 3.86
C PRO A 100 -6.44 -1.94 3.69
N ILE A 101 -6.72 -0.80 4.32
CA ILE A 101 -5.75 0.28 4.51
C ILE A 101 -5.34 0.29 5.98
N PHE A 102 -4.06 0.06 6.26
CA PHE A 102 -3.46 0.20 7.58
C PHE A 102 -2.81 1.58 7.71
N TYR A 103 -2.94 2.22 8.86
CA TYR A 103 -2.37 3.55 9.10
C TYR A 103 -1.96 3.74 10.55
N LYS A 104 -0.91 4.51 10.79
CA LYS A 104 -0.46 4.88 12.14
C LYS A 104 -1.50 5.72 12.85
N ARG A 105 -2.10 5.20 13.94
CA ARG A 105 -3.16 5.86 14.72
C ARG A 105 -2.76 7.21 15.27
N GLU A 106 -1.53 7.31 15.78
CA GLU A 106 -1.06 8.54 16.40
C GLU A 106 -0.78 9.64 15.39
N ARG A 107 -0.46 9.26 14.14
CA ARG A 107 -0.17 10.22 13.07
C ARG A 107 -1.42 10.70 12.36
N PHE A 108 -2.37 9.82 12.08
CA PHE A 108 -3.52 10.16 11.25
C PHE A 108 -4.83 10.18 12.02
N LYS A 109 -5.70 11.13 11.63
CA LYS A 109 -7.11 11.13 11.96
C LYS A 109 -7.89 10.69 10.72
N LEU A 110 -8.61 9.59 10.83
CA LEU A 110 -9.58 9.18 9.82
C LEU A 110 -10.77 10.15 9.86
N LEU A 111 -11.07 10.77 8.73
CA LEU A 111 -12.16 11.72 8.58
C LEU A 111 -13.40 11.08 7.96
N ASP A 112 -13.19 10.16 7.01
CA ASP A 112 -14.25 9.44 6.30
C ASP A 112 -13.66 8.16 5.71
N SER A 113 -14.49 7.13 5.48
CA SER A 113 -14.04 5.88 4.88
C SER A 113 -15.19 5.11 4.25
N GLY A 114 -14.84 4.22 3.35
CA GLY A 114 -15.80 3.32 2.73
C GLY A 114 -15.15 2.36 1.75
N HIS A 115 -15.98 1.74 0.97
CA HIS A 115 -15.57 0.81 -0.07
C HIS A 115 -16.55 0.83 -1.23
N PHE A 116 -16.15 0.26 -2.35
CA PHE A 116 -17.04 -0.05 -3.47
C PHE A 116 -16.48 -1.27 -4.22
N TRP A 117 -17.39 -2.04 -4.81
CA TRP A 117 -16.99 -3.20 -5.61
C TRP A 117 -16.54 -2.77 -7.00
N LEU A 118 -15.55 -3.49 -7.52
CA LEU A 118 -15.04 -3.28 -8.88
C LEU A 118 -15.93 -4.06 -9.85
N ALA A 119 -17.10 -3.50 -10.11
CA ALA A 119 -18.16 -4.07 -10.92
C ALA A 119 -19.06 -2.98 -11.49
N GLU A 120 -19.90 -3.33 -12.47
CA GLU A 120 -20.93 -2.45 -13.06
C GLU A 120 -21.88 -1.92 -11.97
N ASP A 121 -22.30 -2.80 -11.05
CA ASP A 121 -22.98 -2.41 -9.83
C ASP A 121 -21.99 -2.41 -8.67
N SER A 122 -21.38 -1.27 -8.44
CA SER A 122 -20.35 -1.09 -7.41
C SER A 122 -20.88 -0.99 -5.97
N THR A 123 -22.21 -1.19 -5.76
CA THR A 123 -22.85 -1.06 -4.44
C THR A 123 -22.99 -2.38 -3.69
N LYS A 124 -22.73 -3.51 -4.32
CA LYS A 124 -22.91 -4.85 -3.77
C LYS A 124 -21.83 -5.84 -4.21
N PRO A 125 -21.63 -6.95 -3.48
CA PRO A 125 -20.61 -7.95 -3.74
C PRO A 125 -20.95 -8.83 -4.95
N VAL A 126 -20.62 -8.33 -6.14
CA VAL A 126 -20.79 -9.05 -7.41
C VAL A 126 -19.49 -9.05 -8.19
N LYS A 127 -19.31 -10.04 -9.07
CA LYS A 127 -18.23 -10.05 -10.04
C LYS A 127 -18.52 -9.00 -11.10
N GLY A 128 -17.53 -8.18 -11.40
CA GLY A 128 -17.63 -7.19 -12.47
C GLY A 128 -17.14 -7.75 -13.81
N TRP A 129 -17.86 -7.46 -14.88
CA TRP A 129 -17.50 -7.81 -16.24
C TRP A 129 -17.13 -9.29 -16.41
N ASP A 130 -15.89 -9.58 -16.84
CA ASP A 130 -15.36 -10.93 -17.01
C ASP A 130 -14.52 -11.44 -15.82
N ALA A 131 -14.65 -10.81 -14.64
CA ALA A 131 -13.87 -11.15 -13.46
C ALA A 131 -14.04 -12.60 -13.00
N ALA A 132 -12.93 -13.24 -12.62
CA ALA A 132 -12.94 -14.55 -12.00
C ALA A 132 -13.48 -14.51 -10.55
N TYR A 133 -13.20 -13.41 -9.83
CA TYR A 133 -13.59 -13.21 -8.43
C TYR A 133 -14.26 -11.84 -8.21
N VAL A 134 -14.99 -11.73 -7.11
CA VAL A 134 -15.44 -10.43 -6.60
C VAL A 134 -14.23 -9.61 -6.22
N ARG A 135 -14.20 -8.33 -6.60
CA ARG A 135 -13.09 -7.41 -6.32
C ARG A 135 -13.62 -6.15 -5.66
N ILE A 136 -12.82 -5.57 -4.78
CA ILE A 136 -13.22 -4.44 -3.94
C ILE A 136 -12.10 -3.39 -3.92
N CYS A 137 -12.51 -2.12 -3.81
CA CYS A 137 -11.63 -1.00 -3.51
C CYS A 137 -12.03 -0.41 -2.16
N THR A 138 -11.09 -0.30 -1.24
CA THR A 138 -11.25 0.41 0.03
C THR A 138 -10.70 1.83 -0.11
N TRP A 139 -11.34 2.80 0.53
CA TRP A 139 -10.89 4.16 0.55
C TRP A 139 -11.03 4.80 1.93
N GLY A 140 -10.16 5.76 2.22
CA GLY A 140 -10.25 6.60 3.39
C GLY A 140 -9.80 8.03 3.11
N ARG A 141 -10.40 8.99 3.81
CA ARG A 141 -9.94 10.38 3.84
C ARG A 141 -9.27 10.64 5.17
N PHE A 142 -8.03 11.02 5.14
CA PHE A 142 -7.19 11.19 6.31
C PHE A 142 -6.78 12.65 6.50
N MET A 143 -6.49 13.00 7.75
CA MET A 143 -5.81 14.23 8.12
C MET A 143 -4.56 13.86 8.93
N ASP A 144 -3.41 14.31 8.49
CA ASP A 144 -2.19 14.28 9.28
C ASP A 144 -2.34 15.22 10.48
N LYS A 145 -2.18 14.71 11.69
CA LYS A 145 -2.44 15.45 12.94
C LYS A 145 -1.44 16.57 13.19
N GLU A 146 -0.22 16.44 12.66
CA GLU A 146 0.84 17.42 12.85
C GLU A 146 0.71 18.58 11.85
N SER A 147 0.62 18.27 10.55
CA SER A 147 0.54 19.27 9.50
C SER A 147 -0.87 19.79 9.21
N HIS A 148 -1.89 19.11 9.71
CA HIS A 148 -3.32 19.34 9.38
C HIS A 148 -3.65 19.19 7.89
N LYS A 149 -2.73 18.64 7.09
CA LYS A 149 -2.95 18.37 5.67
C LYS A 149 -3.87 17.17 5.50
N ARG A 150 -4.73 17.25 4.48
CA ARG A 150 -5.70 16.20 4.16
C ARG A 150 -5.33 15.53 2.87
N PHE A 151 -5.65 14.23 2.79
CA PHE A 151 -5.47 13.43 1.58
C PHE A 151 -6.43 12.24 1.59
N TRP A 152 -6.65 11.68 0.41
CA TRP A 152 -7.38 10.45 0.20
C TRP A 152 -6.43 9.31 -0.06
N PHE A 153 -6.80 8.13 0.42
CA PHE A 153 -6.05 6.91 0.17
C PHE A 153 -7.01 5.85 -0.35
N PHE A 154 -6.65 5.22 -1.45
CA PHE A 154 -7.40 4.14 -2.08
C PHE A 154 -6.49 2.92 -2.18
N THR A 155 -7.05 1.72 -1.97
CA THR A 155 -6.34 0.48 -2.26
C THR A 155 -7.28 -0.55 -2.85
N LEU A 156 -6.76 -1.35 -3.78
CA LEU A 156 -7.55 -2.33 -4.50
C LEU A 156 -6.70 -3.57 -4.82
N HIS A 157 -7.39 -4.61 -5.26
CA HIS A 157 -6.80 -5.78 -5.89
C HIS A 157 -7.66 -6.11 -7.11
N THR A 158 -7.17 -5.86 -8.33
CA THR A 158 -7.93 -6.11 -9.56
C THR A 158 -7.97 -7.61 -9.88
N ASP A 159 -8.81 -8.00 -10.83
CA ASP A 159 -8.91 -9.41 -11.21
C ASP A 159 -7.65 -9.87 -11.96
N HIS A 160 -7.24 -11.13 -11.72
CA HIS A 160 -6.02 -11.69 -12.32
C HIS A 160 -6.23 -12.35 -13.68
N LYS A 161 -7.50 -12.47 -14.16
CA LYS A 161 -7.85 -13.13 -15.42
C LYS A 161 -8.65 -12.26 -16.37
N GLY A 162 -9.64 -11.53 -15.83
CA GLY A 162 -10.57 -10.75 -16.63
C GLY A 162 -9.93 -9.46 -17.12
N GLU A 163 -9.50 -9.43 -18.38
CA GLU A 163 -8.88 -8.24 -18.98
C GLU A 163 -9.85 -7.04 -19.04
N GLN A 164 -11.11 -7.30 -19.37
CA GLN A 164 -12.14 -6.27 -19.36
C GLN A 164 -12.39 -5.76 -17.93
N SER A 165 -12.43 -6.66 -16.94
CA SER A 165 -12.58 -6.31 -15.54
C SER A 165 -11.41 -5.44 -15.03
N GLN A 166 -10.17 -5.75 -15.41
CA GLN A 166 -9.01 -4.93 -15.08
C GLN A 166 -9.14 -3.51 -15.64
N ILE A 167 -9.44 -3.39 -16.93
CA ILE A 167 -9.59 -2.11 -17.64
C ILE A 167 -10.71 -1.27 -17.04
N GLU A 168 -11.89 -1.84 -16.87
CA GLU A 168 -13.05 -1.12 -16.37
C GLU A 168 -12.93 -0.78 -14.87
N SER A 169 -12.24 -1.61 -14.09
CA SER A 169 -11.90 -1.29 -12.69
C SER A 169 -11.01 -0.05 -12.61
N CYS A 170 -10.03 0.10 -13.49
CA CYS A 170 -9.19 1.29 -13.54
C CYS A 170 -10.00 2.54 -13.90
N ARG A 171 -10.92 2.45 -14.87
CA ARG A 171 -11.83 3.55 -15.24
C ARG A 171 -12.76 3.93 -14.09
N LEU A 172 -13.35 2.94 -13.43
CA LEU A 172 -14.25 3.13 -12.29
C LEU A 172 -13.54 3.85 -11.14
N VAL A 173 -12.32 3.41 -10.79
CA VAL A 173 -11.55 4.00 -9.70
C VAL A 173 -11.16 5.45 -10.02
N LEU A 174 -10.75 5.75 -11.26
CA LEU A 174 -10.46 7.12 -11.69
C LEU A 174 -11.68 8.03 -11.60
N ASP A 175 -12.85 7.55 -12.04
CA ASP A 175 -14.11 8.28 -11.91
C ASP A 175 -14.46 8.57 -10.45
N ARG A 176 -14.27 7.58 -9.56
CA ARG A 176 -14.47 7.74 -8.11
C ARG A 176 -13.51 8.76 -7.50
N ILE A 177 -12.22 8.67 -7.82
CA ILE A 177 -11.22 9.65 -7.35
C ILE A 177 -11.59 11.06 -7.81
N LYS A 178 -11.92 11.23 -9.08
CA LYS A 178 -12.33 12.52 -9.62
C LYS A 178 -13.56 13.11 -8.92
N LYS A 179 -14.58 12.28 -8.66
CA LYS A 179 -15.84 12.70 -8.03
C LYS A 179 -15.73 12.91 -6.53
N MET A 180 -14.90 12.14 -5.83
CA MET A 180 -14.82 12.19 -4.37
C MET A 180 -13.80 13.20 -3.88
N CYS A 181 -12.62 13.25 -4.52
CA CYS A 181 -11.52 14.05 -3.99
C CYS A 181 -11.63 15.55 -4.28
N HIS A 182 -12.41 15.97 -5.29
CA HIS A 182 -12.60 17.37 -5.65
C HIS A 182 -11.29 18.19 -5.75
N GLY A 183 -10.21 17.54 -6.24
CA GLY A 183 -8.89 18.16 -6.37
C GLY A 183 -8.03 18.09 -5.11
N GLU A 184 -8.50 17.51 -4.00
CA GLU A 184 -7.62 17.15 -2.88
C GLU A 184 -6.62 16.07 -3.30
N ARG A 185 -5.50 16.00 -2.62
CA ARG A 185 -4.48 14.97 -2.83
C ARG A 185 -5.05 13.58 -2.64
N ALA A 186 -4.66 12.65 -3.51
CA ALA A 186 -5.04 11.25 -3.40
C ALA A 186 -3.86 10.34 -3.74
N VAL A 187 -3.81 9.19 -3.06
CA VAL A 187 -2.93 8.06 -3.34
C VAL A 187 -3.80 6.87 -3.72
N LEU A 188 -3.43 6.16 -4.76
CA LEU A 188 -4.03 4.88 -5.16
C LEU A 188 -2.94 3.82 -5.14
N THR A 189 -3.13 2.78 -4.33
CA THR A 189 -2.24 1.62 -4.24
C THR A 189 -2.97 0.35 -4.63
N GLY A 190 -2.23 -0.70 -4.92
CA GLY A 190 -2.84 -2.02 -5.12
C GLY A 190 -1.97 -2.99 -5.89
N ASP A 191 -2.44 -4.24 -5.85
CA ASP A 191 -2.07 -5.26 -6.81
C ASP A 191 -3.03 -5.15 -8.00
N PHE A 192 -2.49 -4.68 -9.12
CA PHE A 192 -3.28 -4.49 -10.35
C PHE A 192 -3.27 -5.73 -11.25
N ASN A 193 -2.51 -6.77 -10.88
CA ASN A 193 -2.32 -7.99 -11.69
C ASN A 193 -1.84 -7.72 -13.12
N VAL A 194 -1.45 -6.50 -13.43
CA VAL A 194 -0.95 -6.04 -14.73
C VAL A 194 0.29 -5.17 -14.57
N GLY A 195 1.22 -5.31 -15.50
CA GLY A 195 2.44 -4.51 -15.50
C GLY A 195 2.28 -3.14 -16.13
N GLU A 196 3.36 -2.38 -16.11
CA GLU A 196 3.50 -0.99 -16.55
C GLU A 196 3.26 -0.77 -18.05
N THR A 197 3.26 -1.83 -18.86
CA THR A 197 2.98 -1.74 -20.30
C THR A 197 1.53 -2.07 -20.66
N SER A 198 0.68 -2.31 -19.66
CA SER A 198 -0.71 -2.68 -19.84
C SER A 198 -1.61 -1.49 -20.20
N THR A 199 -2.75 -1.80 -20.80
CA THR A 199 -3.81 -0.82 -21.05
C THR A 199 -4.31 -0.17 -19.75
N CYS A 200 -4.40 -0.93 -18.66
CA CYS A 200 -4.77 -0.40 -17.34
C CYS A 200 -3.82 0.69 -16.87
N HIS A 201 -2.52 0.43 -16.92
CA HIS A 201 -1.50 1.39 -16.49
C HIS A 201 -1.57 2.66 -17.36
N SER A 202 -1.68 2.51 -18.68
CA SER A 202 -1.85 3.64 -19.60
C SER A 202 -3.10 4.47 -19.29
N ILE A 203 -4.25 3.84 -19.04
CA ILE A 203 -5.50 4.53 -18.66
C ILE A 203 -5.28 5.41 -17.42
N ILE A 204 -4.59 4.90 -16.40
CA ILE A 204 -4.35 5.66 -15.18
C ILE A 204 -3.38 6.82 -15.44
N CYS A 205 -2.23 6.57 -16.05
CA CYS A 205 -1.19 7.58 -16.27
C CYS A 205 -1.58 8.67 -17.27
N GLU A 206 -2.37 8.32 -18.30
CA GLU A 206 -2.85 9.26 -19.32
C GLU A 206 -4.13 10.01 -18.89
N SER A 207 -4.71 9.67 -17.73
CA SER A 207 -5.93 10.30 -17.24
C SER A 207 -5.79 11.80 -16.91
N GLY A 208 -4.56 12.28 -16.71
CA GLY A 208 -4.30 13.61 -16.17
C GLY A 208 -4.68 13.79 -14.69
N ILE A 209 -5.11 12.71 -14.01
CA ILE A 209 -5.52 12.71 -12.60
C ILE A 209 -4.40 12.15 -11.72
N LEU A 210 -3.82 11.02 -12.12
CA LEU A 210 -2.80 10.28 -11.39
C LEU A 210 -1.55 10.09 -12.23
N SER A 211 -0.42 10.00 -11.57
CA SER A 211 0.86 9.59 -12.15
C SER A 211 1.47 8.44 -11.36
N ASP A 212 2.24 7.56 -12.01
CA ASP A 212 2.98 6.51 -11.32
C ASP A 212 4.09 7.15 -10.47
N ALA A 213 4.09 6.85 -9.18
CA ALA A 213 5.10 7.34 -8.25
C ALA A 213 6.51 6.81 -8.60
N TYR A 214 6.59 5.64 -9.24
CA TYR A 214 7.85 5.12 -9.78
C TYR A 214 8.46 6.08 -10.80
N ASP A 215 7.69 6.50 -11.80
CA ASP A 215 8.19 7.33 -12.91
C ASP A 215 8.63 8.72 -12.43
N SER A 216 7.91 9.23 -11.42
CA SER A 216 8.15 10.56 -10.84
C SER A 216 9.26 10.58 -9.79
N SER A 217 9.73 9.40 -9.30
CA SER A 217 10.75 9.33 -8.25
C SER A 217 12.16 9.52 -8.79
N PRO A 218 12.95 10.46 -8.24
CA PRO A 218 14.34 10.69 -8.67
C PRO A 218 15.31 9.59 -8.20
N ILE A 219 15.00 8.90 -7.10
CA ILE A 219 15.79 7.81 -6.52
C ILE A 219 14.97 6.55 -6.53
N ARG A 220 15.49 5.47 -7.11
CA ARG A 220 14.80 4.19 -7.23
C ARG A 220 15.68 3.04 -6.81
N LEU A 221 15.13 2.13 -6.01
CA LEU A 221 15.72 0.83 -5.69
C LEU A 221 14.77 -0.25 -6.23
N THR A 222 15.01 -0.69 -7.47
CA THR A 222 14.13 -1.62 -8.18
C THR A 222 14.98 -2.62 -8.95
N THR A 223 15.41 -3.67 -8.26
CA THR A 223 16.30 -4.69 -8.83
C THR A 223 15.54 -5.85 -9.49
N THR A 224 14.24 -5.96 -9.19
CA THR A 224 13.32 -6.99 -9.69
C THR A 224 11.93 -6.41 -9.87
N GLY A 225 10.99 -7.18 -10.44
CA GLY A 225 9.56 -6.90 -10.38
C GLY A 225 8.97 -7.18 -8.99
N THR A 226 7.65 -7.13 -8.86
CA THR A 226 6.98 -7.23 -7.55
C THR A 226 6.53 -8.65 -7.20
N GLU A 227 6.33 -9.55 -8.17
CA GLU A 227 6.02 -10.97 -7.93
C GLU A 227 7.30 -11.76 -7.63
N ASN A 228 7.28 -12.64 -6.64
CA ASN A 228 8.41 -13.53 -6.33
C ASN A 228 8.02 -15.00 -6.16
N TRP A 229 6.71 -15.33 -6.03
CA TRP A 229 6.17 -16.69 -5.87
C TRP A 229 6.84 -17.51 -4.76
N PHE A 230 7.26 -16.85 -3.68
CA PHE A 230 8.05 -17.41 -2.57
C PHE A 230 9.46 -17.90 -2.96
N ASP A 231 9.96 -17.54 -4.14
CA ASP A 231 11.34 -17.83 -4.56
C ASP A 231 12.23 -16.60 -4.32
N PRO A 232 13.10 -16.62 -3.30
CA PRO A 232 13.96 -15.47 -2.98
C PRO A 232 15.05 -15.19 -4.03
N ASP A 233 15.31 -16.15 -4.91
CA ASP A 233 16.36 -16.05 -5.94
C ASP A 233 15.79 -15.63 -7.31
N ILE A 234 14.46 -15.51 -7.42
CA ILE A 234 13.82 -15.13 -8.68
C ILE A 234 14.05 -13.67 -9.02
N LYS A 235 14.18 -13.40 -10.31
CA LYS A 235 14.12 -12.06 -10.86
C LYS A 235 12.98 -11.97 -11.87
N THR A 236 11.97 -11.19 -11.52
CA THR A 236 10.87 -10.84 -12.45
C THR A 236 11.10 -9.46 -13.04
N PHE A 237 10.30 -9.08 -14.04
CA PHE A 237 10.51 -7.84 -14.77
C PHE A 237 9.27 -6.93 -14.75
N ARG A 238 8.12 -7.45 -14.31
CA ARG A 238 6.88 -6.69 -14.23
C ARG A 238 6.65 -6.18 -12.82
N ARG A 239 6.28 -4.93 -12.71
CA ARG A 239 5.66 -4.39 -11.51
C ARG A 239 4.15 -4.55 -11.67
N ILE A 240 3.50 -5.35 -10.84
CA ILE A 240 2.04 -5.48 -10.83
C ILE A 240 1.43 -4.82 -9.60
N ASP A 241 2.26 -4.53 -8.60
CA ASP A 241 1.92 -3.70 -7.47
C ASP A 241 2.36 -2.27 -7.76
N HIS A 242 1.42 -1.32 -7.68
CA HIS A 242 1.65 0.06 -8.07
C HIS A 242 1.23 1.05 -6.98
N ILE A 243 1.86 2.22 -6.99
CA ILE A 243 1.47 3.40 -6.22
C ILE A 243 1.32 4.56 -7.21
N PHE A 244 0.10 5.05 -7.33
CA PHE A 244 -0.22 6.23 -8.13
C PHE A 244 -0.59 7.40 -7.23
N ILE A 245 -0.23 8.61 -7.63
CA ILE A 245 -0.42 9.82 -6.86
C ILE A 245 -1.03 10.94 -7.70
N THR A 246 -1.84 11.79 -7.07
CA THR A 246 -2.28 13.05 -7.68
C THR A 246 -1.20 14.13 -7.58
N PRO A 247 -1.29 15.21 -8.37
CA PRO A 247 -0.51 16.42 -8.15
C PRO A 247 -0.60 16.92 -6.70
N GLY A 248 0.49 17.51 -6.20
CA GLY A 248 0.60 18.00 -4.83
C GLY A 248 1.34 17.07 -3.87
N PHE A 249 1.65 15.85 -4.31
CA PHE A 249 2.70 15.02 -3.75
C PHE A 249 3.97 15.12 -4.60
N THR A 250 5.12 15.08 -3.94
CA THR A 250 6.44 15.02 -4.62
C THR A 250 7.16 13.75 -4.16
N PRO A 251 7.29 12.74 -5.02
CA PRO A 251 8.07 11.55 -4.67
C PRO A 251 9.54 11.91 -4.48
N LEU A 252 10.11 11.42 -3.39
CA LEU A 252 11.52 11.58 -3.05
C LEU A 252 12.34 10.35 -3.41
N ARG A 253 11.79 9.18 -3.10
CA ARG A 253 12.39 7.88 -3.44
C ARG A 253 11.32 6.80 -3.54
N TYR A 254 11.57 5.80 -4.36
CA TYR A 254 10.71 4.64 -4.57
C TYR A 254 11.54 3.36 -4.45
N GLY A 255 10.98 2.31 -3.84
CA GLY A 255 11.66 1.02 -3.71
C GLY A 255 10.72 -0.16 -3.86
N ILE A 256 11.26 -1.26 -4.38
CA ILE A 256 10.72 -2.61 -4.24
C ILE A 256 11.58 -3.28 -3.18
N LEU A 257 10.99 -3.62 -2.03
CA LEU A 257 11.71 -4.15 -0.88
C LEU A 257 11.83 -5.67 -1.03
N THR A 258 13.05 -6.15 -1.13
CA THR A 258 13.36 -7.58 -1.35
C THR A 258 13.88 -8.25 -0.09
N ASP A 259 13.37 -7.83 1.07
CA ASP A 259 13.73 -8.38 2.36
C ASP A 259 13.38 -9.87 2.44
N THR A 260 14.29 -10.65 3.01
CA THR A 260 14.15 -12.09 3.21
C THR A 260 14.45 -12.46 4.66
N TYR A 261 13.90 -13.58 5.11
CA TYR A 261 14.24 -14.14 6.41
C TYR A 261 14.89 -15.52 6.26
N ARG A 262 15.44 -16.07 7.35
CA ARG A 262 16.18 -17.33 7.32
C ARG A 262 15.42 -18.41 8.06
N VAL A 263 15.19 -19.52 7.37
CA VAL A 263 14.54 -20.72 7.91
C VAL A 263 15.57 -21.85 8.01
N PRO A 264 15.64 -22.59 9.13
CA PRO A 264 16.51 -23.75 9.24
C PRO A 264 16.22 -24.79 8.15
N THR A 265 17.25 -25.45 7.67
CA THR A 265 17.12 -26.63 6.79
C THR A 265 17.27 -27.93 7.59
N ASP A 266 17.05 -29.06 6.96
CA ASP A 266 17.27 -30.38 7.56
C ASP A 266 18.76 -30.67 7.92
N VAL A 267 19.66 -29.82 7.42
CA VAL A 267 21.08 -29.88 7.72
C VAL A 267 21.40 -28.97 8.89
N SER A 268 21.87 -29.53 10.00
CA SER A 268 22.22 -28.77 11.20
C SER A 268 23.14 -27.58 10.89
N GLY A 269 22.76 -26.39 11.38
CA GLY A 269 23.50 -25.15 11.20
C GLY A 269 23.37 -24.51 9.80
N LYS A 270 22.54 -25.05 8.91
CA LYS A 270 22.26 -24.45 7.60
C LYS A 270 20.87 -23.81 7.56
N TYR A 271 20.79 -22.73 6.81
CA TYR A 271 19.58 -21.91 6.64
C TYR A 271 19.37 -21.66 5.16
N ARG A 272 18.10 -21.50 4.77
CA ARG A 272 17.71 -21.03 3.45
C ARG A 272 16.95 -19.68 3.57
N ALA A 273 17.00 -18.89 2.53
CA ALA A 273 16.21 -17.67 2.43
C ALA A 273 14.74 -18.00 2.14
N HIS A 274 13.83 -17.25 2.73
CA HIS A 274 12.41 -17.22 2.42
C HIS A 274 11.97 -15.77 2.24
N THR A 275 10.98 -15.52 1.40
CA THR A 275 10.29 -14.24 1.28
C THR A 275 9.07 -14.20 2.19
N PRO A 276 8.76 -13.06 2.83
CA PRO A 276 7.61 -12.97 3.73
C PRO A 276 6.25 -13.07 3.03
N SER A 277 6.18 -12.78 1.73
CA SER A 277 5.03 -12.94 0.85
C SER A 277 5.50 -13.37 -0.53
N ASP A 278 4.60 -13.87 -1.38
CA ASP A 278 4.86 -14.13 -2.80
C ASP A 278 4.91 -12.86 -3.66
N HIS A 279 4.71 -11.71 -3.00
CA HIS A 279 4.96 -10.37 -3.54
C HIS A 279 5.99 -9.63 -2.68
N PHE A 280 6.77 -8.77 -3.32
CA PHE A 280 7.59 -7.77 -2.66
C PHE A 280 6.80 -6.48 -2.46
N PRO A 281 6.82 -5.86 -1.28
CA PRO A 281 6.16 -4.58 -1.09
C PRO A 281 6.81 -3.49 -1.93
N VAL A 282 5.99 -2.59 -2.46
CA VAL A 282 6.44 -1.34 -3.05
C VAL A 282 6.27 -0.22 -2.04
N VAL A 283 7.25 0.68 -1.97
CA VAL A 283 7.26 1.80 -1.05
C VAL A 283 7.65 3.08 -1.76
N VAL A 284 7.05 4.18 -1.37
CA VAL A 284 7.42 5.53 -1.81
C VAL A 284 7.47 6.47 -0.62
N GLU A 285 8.48 7.32 -0.56
CA GLU A 285 8.52 8.45 0.33
C GLU A 285 8.06 9.69 -0.44
N LEU A 286 7.00 10.33 0.07
CA LEU A 286 6.36 11.49 -0.53
C LEU A 286 6.58 12.73 0.34
N ALA A 287 7.03 13.85 -0.24
CA ALA A 287 6.84 15.16 0.38
C ALA A 287 5.46 15.71 -0.03
N TYR A 288 4.79 16.43 0.90
CA TYR A 288 3.45 16.96 0.67
C TYR A 288 3.12 18.19 1.51
#